data_a5e3b7df162dc355743fa95fef7b0a8a
#
_entry.id   a5e3b7df162dc355743fa95fef7b0a8a
#
_cell.length_a   1.000
_cell.length_b   1.000
_cell.length_c   1.000
_cell.angle_alpha   90.00
_cell.angle_beta   90.00
_cell.angle_gamma   90.00
#
_symmetry.space_group_name_H-M   'P 1'
#
loop_
_entity.id
_entity.type
_entity.pdbx_description
1 polymer ?
#
loop_
_entity_poly.entity_id
_entity_poly.type
_entity_poly.pdbx_seq_one_letter_code
_entity_poly.pdbx_strand_id
1 'polypeptide(L)'
;MNTRARRSVALITALALAVPAAVGTSAAVAAQDDGQFCEGTDIVFFPGGSEGGPFATVVYNGAKAAEALFGPSVNYVWSDWLPENMINQFGEAVATQPDGIAIMGHPGDDAFKPLVDDAVAQGIVVTVMNTELQETQAAHAPVGTGYVGATLYKAGNDLALEALTRGELAEGDQAFVWGLVSQPGRGQRTQGIIDGLEDSGLEVVYLEIDDATNSDPAQGIATFTGMVSANPDLKAAFFDHGDLTFTARSFQEAAGLGPDDLYVAGFDLSAGAIDGVKSGYLDLAIDQQQWLQGFEAIAQICLSHNYGFSGLHINTGGGFLDASNVGDIEALVEAQIR
;
A
#
# COMPACT_ATOMS: atom_id res chain seq x y z
N MET A 1 -73.27 36.31 -65.08
CA MET A 1 -73.89 34.98 -64.97
C MET A 1 -73.42 34.30 -63.69
N ASN A 2 -74.39 34.10 -62.80
CA ASN A 2 -74.17 33.67 -61.42
C ASN A 2 -73.82 32.14 -61.27
N THR A 3 -72.85 31.83 -60.46
CA THR A 3 -72.78 30.50 -59.85
C THR A 3 -72.36 30.62 -58.39
N ARG A 4 -73.31 30.28 -57.55
CA ARG A 4 -73.20 30.28 -56.08
C ARG A 4 -72.31 29.06 -55.63
N ALA A 5 -71.26 29.32 -54.89
CA ALA A 5 -70.53 28.33 -54.20
C ALA A 5 -71.16 27.96 -52.82
N ARG A 6 -71.55 26.73 -52.66
CA ARG A 6 -72.04 26.15 -51.36
C ARG A 6 -70.85 25.92 -50.42
N ARG A 7 -70.91 26.50 -49.24
CA ARG A 7 -69.97 26.20 -48.17
C ARG A 7 -70.44 24.93 -47.41
N SER A 8 -69.66 23.87 -47.45
CA SER A 8 -69.81 22.71 -46.58
C SER A 8 -69.08 22.94 -45.27
N VAL A 9 -69.77 22.93 -44.15
CA VAL A 9 -69.20 22.98 -42.82
C VAL A 9 -68.84 21.53 -42.43
N ALA A 10 -67.57 21.24 -42.30
CA ALA A 10 -67.06 19.97 -41.76
C ALA A 10 -66.96 20.08 -40.24
N LEU A 11 -67.73 19.28 -39.56
CA LEU A 11 -67.64 19.09 -38.09
C LEU A 11 -66.36 18.25 -37.81
N ILE A 12 -65.38 18.82 -37.16
CA ILE A 12 -64.21 18.09 -36.65
C ILE A 12 -64.54 17.67 -35.24
N THR A 13 -64.77 16.38 -35.05
CA THR A 13 -64.91 15.73 -33.74
C THR A 13 -63.53 15.53 -33.19
N ALA A 14 -63.12 16.28 -32.18
CA ALA A 14 -61.87 16.09 -31.47
C ALA A 14 -62.00 14.87 -30.54
N LEU A 15 -61.27 13.83 -30.89
CA LEU A 15 -61.10 12.61 -30.04
C LEU A 15 -59.98 12.94 -29.03
N ALA A 16 -60.29 13.20 -27.79
CA ALA A 16 -59.34 13.36 -26.70
C ALA A 16 -58.76 12.02 -26.32
N LEU A 17 -57.54 11.72 -26.77
CA LEU A 17 -56.74 10.61 -26.24
C LEU A 17 -56.25 10.96 -24.84
N ALA A 18 -56.83 10.35 -23.81
CA ALA A 18 -56.32 10.37 -22.44
C ALA A 18 -55.06 9.46 -22.41
N VAL A 19 -53.89 10.08 -22.35
CA VAL A 19 -52.63 9.37 -22.03
C VAL A 19 -52.58 9.17 -20.51
N PRO A 20 -52.54 7.92 -20.01
CA PRO A 20 -52.31 7.73 -18.58
C PRO A 20 -50.90 8.21 -18.25
N ALA A 21 -50.81 9.25 -17.40
CA ALA A 21 -49.54 9.63 -16.77
C ALA A 21 -49.11 8.47 -15.87
N ALA A 22 -48.15 7.67 -16.35
CA ALA A 22 -47.43 6.78 -15.49
C ALA A 22 -46.64 7.63 -14.50
N VAL A 23 -47.19 7.78 -13.30
CA VAL A 23 -46.43 8.30 -12.16
C VAL A 23 -45.39 7.25 -11.86
N GLY A 24 -44.20 7.42 -12.46
CA GLY A 24 -43.03 6.70 -12.04
C GLY A 24 -42.78 7.07 -10.58
N THR A 25 -43.06 6.15 -9.69
CA THR A 25 -42.53 6.19 -8.35
C THR A 25 -41.02 6.08 -8.52
N SER A 26 -40.32 7.22 -8.56
CA SER A 26 -38.90 7.25 -8.26
C SER A 26 -38.81 6.59 -6.89
N ALA A 27 -38.29 5.36 -6.83
CA ALA A 27 -37.82 4.83 -5.58
C ALA A 27 -36.80 5.88 -5.08
N ALA A 28 -37.20 6.66 -4.12
CA ALA A 28 -36.24 7.41 -3.35
C ALA A 28 -35.26 6.36 -2.84
N VAL A 29 -34.00 6.43 -3.30
CA VAL A 29 -32.92 5.81 -2.58
C VAL A 29 -33.09 6.36 -1.17
N ALA A 30 -33.57 5.52 -0.27
CA ALA A 30 -33.70 5.89 1.12
C ALA A 30 -32.31 6.41 1.50
N ALA A 31 -32.23 7.68 1.92
CA ALA A 31 -31.09 8.15 2.64
C ALA A 31 -30.91 7.11 3.75
N GLN A 32 -29.80 6.37 3.69
CA GLN A 32 -29.50 5.43 4.74
C GLN A 32 -29.56 6.21 6.05
N ASP A 33 -30.32 5.66 6.95
CA ASP A 33 -30.37 6.03 8.37
C ASP A 33 -28.92 6.26 8.82
N ASP A 34 -28.69 7.15 9.79
CA ASP A 34 -27.37 7.58 10.30
C ASP A 34 -26.46 6.43 10.79
N GLY A 35 -26.71 5.19 10.39
CA GLY A 35 -25.91 3.99 10.56
C GLY A 35 -24.64 4.03 9.73
N GLN A 36 -23.57 3.52 10.29
CA GLN A 36 -22.30 3.38 9.59
C GLN A 36 -22.49 2.40 8.43
N PHE A 37 -22.05 2.76 7.22
CA PHE A 37 -22.38 2.03 5.98
C PHE A 37 -21.88 0.58 5.93
N CYS A 38 -20.97 0.20 6.85
CA CYS A 38 -20.39 -1.12 6.98
C CYS A 38 -20.83 -1.87 8.25
N GLU A 39 -21.86 -1.35 8.96
CA GLU A 39 -22.40 -1.99 10.16
C GLU A 39 -22.92 -3.40 9.82
N GLY A 40 -22.54 -4.38 10.65
CA GLY A 40 -22.90 -5.79 10.46
C GLY A 40 -21.98 -6.58 9.53
N THR A 41 -20.92 -5.96 9.00
CA THR A 41 -19.87 -6.65 8.22
C THR A 41 -18.76 -7.16 9.15
N ASP A 42 -18.44 -8.44 9.08
CA ASP A 42 -17.38 -9.08 9.87
C ASP A 42 -16.09 -9.19 9.04
N ILE A 43 -14.99 -8.62 9.55
CA ILE A 43 -13.69 -8.57 8.85
C ILE A 43 -12.60 -9.22 9.72
N VAL A 44 -11.74 -10.04 9.11
CA VAL A 44 -10.46 -10.44 9.69
C VAL A 44 -9.35 -9.62 9.05
N PHE A 45 -8.57 -8.92 9.87
CA PHE A 45 -7.55 -8.00 9.42
C PHE A 45 -6.16 -8.40 9.94
N PHE A 46 -5.19 -8.48 9.02
CA PHE A 46 -3.81 -8.85 9.32
C PHE A 46 -2.89 -7.62 9.16
N PRO A 47 -2.47 -6.94 10.26
CA PRO A 47 -1.51 -5.84 10.18
C PRO A 47 -0.11 -6.28 9.72
N GLY A 48 0.16 -7.58 9.69
CA GLY A 48 1.38 -8.20 9.15
C GLY A 48 2.43 -8.52 10.19
N GLY A 49 2.89 -7.54 10.94
CA GLY A 49 3.97 -7.68 11.93
C GLY A 49 3.50 -8.16 13.30
N SER A 50 4.38 -7.97 14.28
CA SER A 50 4.06 -8.14 15.70
C SER A 50 3.24 -6.97 16.21
N GLU A 51 2.45 -7.22 17.25
CA GLU A 51 1.75 -6.14 17.97
C GLU A 51 2.77 -5.16 18.55
N GLY A 52 2.57 -3.86 18.26
CA GLY A 52 3.49 -2.80 18.66
C GLY A 52 4.68 -2.56 17.72
N GLY A 53 4.85 -3.38 16.69
CA GLY A 53 5.88 -3.15 15.65
C GLY A 53 5.64 -1.83 14.90
N PRO A 54 6.69 -1.08 14.52
CA PRO A 54 6.54 0.30 14.03
C PRO A 54 5.65 0.40 12.78
N PHE A 55 5.86 -0.42 11.77
CA PHE A 55 5.04 -0.45 10.55
C PHE A 55 3.60 -0.94 10.84
N ALA A 56 3.50 -2.09 11.47
CA ALA A 56 2.22 -2.77 11.69
C ALA A 56 1.27 -1.96 12.61
N THR A 57 1.81 -1.19 13.56
CA THR A 57 1.03 -0.29 14.41
C THR A 57 0.36 0.83 13.61
N VAL A 58 1.07 1.44 12.67
CA VAL A 58 0.52 2.52 11.83
C VAL A 58 -0.59 1.99 10.92
N VAL A 59 -0.40 0.81 10.31
CA VAL A 59 -1.44 0.11 9.54
C VAL A 59 -2.66 -0.19 10.42
N TYR A 60 -2.43 -0.75 11.62
CA TYR A 60 -3.48 -1.03 12.59
C TYR A 60 -4.28 0.23 12.97
N ASN A 61 -3.60 1.34 13.23
CA ASN A 61 -4.25 2.61 13.58
C ASN A 61 -5.16 3.11 12.44
N GLY A 62 -4.74 2.95 11.20
CA GLY A 62 -5.57 3.25 10.03
C GLY A 62 -6.81 2.37 9.96
N ALA A 63 -6.65 1.07 10.14
CA ALA A 63 -7.77 0.12 10.18
C ALA A 63 -8.74 0.43 11.34
N LYS A 64 -8.22 0.75 12.54
CA LYS A 64 -9.04 1.17 13.69
C LYS A 64 -9.85 2.46 13.43
N ALA A 65 -9.26 3.40 12.70
CA ALA A 65 -9.97 4.61 12.31
C ALA A 65 -11.10 4.32 11.32
N ALA A 66 -10.86 3.43 10.36
CA ALA A 66 -11.88 2.97 9.40
C ALA A 66 -13.00 2.18 10.11
N GLU A 67 -12.64 1.25 11.01
CA GLU A 67 -13.60 0.52 11.85
C GLU A 67 -14.51 1.49 12.63
N ALA A 68 -13.92 2.49 13.30
CA ALA A 68 -14.67 3.47 14.05
C ALA A 68 -15.58 4.35 13.18
N LEU A 69 -15.16 4.64 11.94
CA LEU A 69 -15.89 5.50 11.01
C LEU A 69 -16.98 4.75 10.25
N PHE A 70 -16.72 3.53 9.79
CA PHE A 70 -17.59 2.77 8.89
C PHE A 70 -18.45 1.72 9.61
N GLY A 71 -18.05 1.25 10.79
CA GLY A 71 -18.84 0.39 11.68
C GLY A 71 -18.73 -1.12 11.49
N PRO A 72 -17.77 -1.70 10.73
CA PRO A 72 -17.61 -3.14 10.69
C PRO A 72 -17.13 -3.68 12.05
N SER A 73 -17.33 -4.98 12.28
CA SER A 73 -16.65 -5.73 13.35
C SER A 73 -15.33 -6.25 12.82
N VAL A 74 -14.20 -5.90 13.46
CA VAL A 74 -12.88 -6.28 12.96
C VAL A 74 -12.11 -7.11 13.98
N ASN A 75 -11.71 -8.32 13.57
CA ASN A 75 -10.80 -9.18 14.32
C ASN A 75 -9.37 -9.02 13.79
N TYR A 76 -8.44 -8.57 14.63
CA TYR A 76 -7.04 -8.32 14.28
C TYR A 76 -6.17 -9.53 14.61
N VAL A 77 -5.35 -9.98 13.63
CA VAL A 77 -4.47 -11.15 13.75
C VAL A 77 -3.04 -10.76 13.38
N TRP A 78 -2.11 -10.94 14.29
CA TRP A 78 -0.69 -10.60 14.12
C TRP A 78 0.10 -11.80 13.61
N SER A 79 0.96 -11.62 12.62
CA SER A 79 1.67 -12.70 11.92
C SER A 79 3.19 -12.66 12.08
N ASP A 80 3.73 -11.67 12.81
CA ASP A 80 5.17 -11.50 13.10
C ASP A 80 6.06 -11.46 11.83
N TRP A 81 5.51 -10.98 10.71
CA TRP A 81 6.12 -11.00 9.38
C TRP A 81 6.51 -12.40 8.87
N LEU A 82 6.02 -13.47 9.51
CA LEU A 82 6.34 -14.84 9.15
C LEU A 82 5.37 -15.35 8.06
N PRO A 83 5.86 -15.68 6.84
CA PRO A 83 5.01 -16.16 5.74
C PRO A 83 4.18 -17.39 6.11
N GLU A 84 4.75 -18.33 6.86
CA GLU A 84 4.03 -19.52 7.32
C GLU A 84 2.85 -19.17 8.24
N ASN A 85 3.04 -18.19 9.15
CA ASN A 85 1.96 -17.72 10.01
C ASN A 85 0.84 -17.08 9.16
N MET A 86 1.19 -16.21 8.20
CA MET A 86 0.22 -15.56 7.33
C MET A 86 -0.64 -16.57 6.56
N ILE A 87 -0.01 -17.62 6.01
CA ILE A 87 -0.69 -18.68 5.26
C ILE A 87 -1.65 -19.47 6.17
N ASN A 88 -1.16 -19.92 7.31
CA ASN A 88 -1.94 -20.73 8.25
C ASN A 88 -3.12 -19.94 8.82
N GLN A 89 -2.85 -18.71 9.29
CA GLN A 89 -3.85 -17.82 9.87
C GLN A 89 -4.91 -17.39 8.83
N PHE A 90 -4.52 -17.22 7.55
CA PHE A 90 -5.49 -16.96 6.48
C PHE A 90 -6.47 -18.13 6.33
N GLY A 91 -5.99 -19.38 6.30
CA GLY A 91 -6.85 -20.57 6.26
C GLY A 91 -7.78 -20.67 7.47
N GLU A 92 -7.29 -20.32 8.67
CA GLU A 92 -8.10 -20.23 9.87
C GLU A 92 -9.17 -19.13 9.77
N ALA A 93 -8.82 -17.96 9.23
CA ALA A 93 -9.75 -16.87 9.00
C ALA A 93 -10.87 -17.28 8.02
N VAL A 94 -10.54 -17.92 6.90
CA VAL A 94 -11.53 -18.43 5.93
C VAL A 94 -12.51 -19.40 6.61
N ALA A 95 -12.01 -20.26 7.50
CA ALA A 95 -12.85 -21.21 8.23
C ALA A 95 -13.88 -20.54 9.17
N THR A 96 -13.66 -19.30 9.59
CA THR A 96 -14.65 -18.52 10.37
C THR A 96 -15.75 -17.89 9.52
N GLN A 97 -15.62 -17.95 8.19
CA GLN A 97 -16.56 -17.39 7.21
C GLN A 97 -16.89 -15.90 7.44
N PRO A 98 -15.88 -15.01 7.52
CA PRO A 98 -16.11 -13.58 7.61
C PRO A 98 -16.63 -13.05 6.27
N ASP A 99 -17.15 -11.83 6.26
CA ASP A 99 -17.54 -11.12 5.03
C ASP A 99 -16.32 -10.64 4.24
N GLY A 100 -15.22 -10.34 4.94
CA GLY A 100 -14.00 -9.89 4.32
C GLY A 100 -12.73 -10.25 5.08
N ILE A 101 -11.62 -10.32 4.33
CA ILE A 101 -10.27 -10.57 4.87
C ILE A 101 -9.31 -9.56 4.24
N ALA A 102 -8.55 -8.83 5.09
CA ALA A 102 -7.45 -7.97 4.65
C ALA A 102 -6.11 -8.61 5.03
N ILE A 103 -5.25 -8.86 4.04
CA ILE A 103 -3.97 -9.59 4.22
C ILE A 103 -2.77 -8.82 3.68
N MET A 104 -1.58 -9.08 4.25
CA MET A 104 -0.30 -8.72 3.64
C MET A 104 0.12 -9.77 2.63
N GLY A 105 0.47 -9.35 1.41
CA GLY A 105 0.79 -10.28 0.31
C GLY A 105 2.19 -10.91 0.35
N HIS A 106 2.92 -10.82 1.47
CA HIS A 106 4.33 -11.24 1.58
C HIS A 106 4.64 -12.68 1.17
N PRO A 107 3.78 -13.69 1.44
CA PRO A 107 4.00 -15.05 0.95
C PRO A 107 4.04 -15.18 -0.59
N GLY A 108 3.53 -14.19 -1.33
CA GLY A 108 3.50 -14.20 -2.79
C GLY A 108 2.29 -14.92 -3.41
N ASP A 109 2.11 -14.73 -4.72
CA ASP A 109 0.98 -15.28 -5.48
C ASP A 109 0.91 -16.81 -5.42
N ASP A 110 2.04 -17.50 -5.57
CA ASP A 110 2.07 -18.97 -5.57
C ASP A 110 1.46 -19.57 -4.29
N ALA A 111 1.70 -18.94 -3.14
CA ALA A 111 1.19 -19.39 -1.85
C ALA A 111 -0.25 -18.95 -1.61
N PHE A 112 -0.57 -17.69 -1.93
CA PHE A 112 -1.88 -17.12 -1.59
C PHE A 112 -2.96 -17.35 -2.63
N LYS A 113 -2.63 -17.43 -3.92
CA LYS A 113 -3.65 -17.53 -4.97
C LYS A 113 -4.63 -18.68 -4.74
N PRO A 114 -4.21 -19.93 -4.48
CA PRO A 114 -5.16 -21.02 -4.24
C PRO A 114 -6.03 -20.79 -3.00
N LEU A 115 -5.51 -20.13 -1.97
CA LEU A 115 -6.27 -19.82 -0.75
C LEU A 115 -7.29 -18.70 -0.98
N VAL A 116 -6.91 -17.68 -1.77
CA VAL A 116 -7.82 -16.60 -2.15
C VAL A 116 -8.88 -17.09 -3.13
N ASP A 117 -8.52 -17.98 -4.08
CA ASP A 117 -9.49 -18.65 -4.97
C ASP A 117 -10.60 -19.34 -4.15
N ASP A 118 -10.22 -20.05 -3.08
CA ASP A 118 -11.15 -20.74 -2.18
C ASP A 118 -11.99 -19.76 -1.34
N ALA A 119 -11.39 -18.70 -0.80
CA ALA A 119 -12.10 -17.67 -0.05
C ALA A 119 -13.15 -16.94 -0.92
N VAL A 120 -12.76 -16.53 -2.12
CA VAL A 120 -13.66 -15.87 -3.09
C VAL A 120 -14.78 -16.80 -3.53
N ALA A 121 -14.51 -18.09 -3.73
CA ALA A 121 -15.54 -19.08 -4.05
C ALA A 121 -16.59 -19.25 -2.92
N GLN A 122 -16.22 -18.92 -1.69
CA GLN A 122 -17.12 -18.89 -0.53
C GLN A 122 -17.83 -17.52 -0.34
N GLY A 123 -17.55 -16.55 -1.21
CA GLY A 123 -18.16 -15.22 -1.16
C GLY A 123 -17.43 -14.22 -0.25
N ILE A 124 -16.23 -14.55 0.24
CA ILE A 124 -15.42 -13.68 1.09
C ILE A 124 -14.68 -12.66 0.21
N VAL A 125 -14.80 -11.37 0.55
CA VAL A 125 -14.05 -10.29 -0.12
C VAL A 125 -12.62 -10.26 0.43
N VAL A 126 -11.61 -10.27 -0.46
CA VAL A 126 -10.20 -10.22 -0.02
C VAL A 126 -9.56 -8.92 -0.50
N THR A 127 -8.95 -8.16 0.42
CA THR A 127 -8.08 -7.03 0.08
C THR A 127 -6.65 -7.35 0.46
N VAL A 128 -5.74 -7.17 -0.50
CA VAL A 128 -4.30 -7.39 -0.34
C VAL A 128 -3.63 -6.06 0.03
N MET A 129 -2.70 -6.10 0.97
CA MET A 129 -1.95 -4.92 1.41
C MET A 129 -0.45 -5.10 1.25
N ASN A 130 0.27 -4.00 1.14
CA ASN A 130 1.71 -3.81 1.17
C ASN A 130 2.52 -4.56 0.10
N THR A 131 2.32 -5.85 -0.10
CA THR A 131 2.95 -6.63 -1.18
C THR A 131 1.91 -7.10 -2.17
N GLU A 132 2.11 -6.77 -3.44
CA GLU A 132 1.16 -7.10 -4.51
C GLU A 132 1.07 -8.60 -4.76
N LEU A 133 -0.15 -9.08 -4.99
CA LEU A 133 -0.45 -10.42 -5.53
C LEU A 133 -1.05 -10.22 -6.92
N GLN A 134 -0.21 -9.97 -7.90
CA GLN A 134 -0.64 -9.48 -9.23
C GLN A 134 -1.56 -10.47 -9.96
N GLU A 135 -1.25 -11.77 -9.91
CA GLU A 135 -2.08 -12.80 -10.56
C GLU A 135 -3.41 -12.98 -9.82
N THR A 136 -3.38 -12.99 -8.49
CA THR A 136 -4.57 -13.07 -7.64
C THR A 136 -5.49 -11.88 -7.87
N GLN A 137 -4.95 -10.66 -7.89
CA GLN A 137 -5.73 -9.46 -8.15
C GLN A 137 -6.30 -9.46 -9.57
N ALA A 138 -5.51 -9.82 -10.60
CA ALA A 138 -6.00 -9.91 -11.97
C ALA A 138 -7.16 -10.90 -12.13
N ALA A 139 -7.12 -12.02 -11.39
CA ALA A 139 -8.17 -13.02 -11.41
C ALA A 139 -9.47 -12.55 -10.73
N HIS A 140 -9.37 -11.84 -9.60
CA HIS A 140 -10.49 -11.59 -8.69
C HIS A 140 -10.89 -10.13 -8.51
N ALA A 141 -10.21 -9.16 -9.15
CA ALA A 141 -10.60 -7.75 -9.08
C ALA A 141 -12.08 -7.50 -9.44
N PRO A 142 -12.68 -8.17 -10.46
CA PRO A 142 -14.10 -7.96 -10.79
C PRO A 142 -15.07 -8.31 -9.65
N VAL A 143 -14.66 -9.16 -8.71
CA VAL A 143 -15.48 -9.62 -7.57
C VAL A 143 -15.02 -9.03 -6.23
N GLY A 144 -14.20 -7.97 -6.26
CA GLY A 144 -13.88 -7.18 -5.09
C GLY A 144 -12.46 -7.34 -4.54
N THR A 145 -11.63 -8.26 -5.08
CA THR A 145 -10.25 -8.39 -4.61
C THR A 145 -9.41 -7.20 -5.05
N GLY A 146 -9.03 -6.35 -4.08
CA GLY A 146 -8.28 -5.13 -4.32
C GLY A 146 -6.87 -5.18 -3.73
N TYR A 147 -6.12 -4.10 -3.97
CA TYR A 147 -4.79 -3.87 -3.41
C TYR A 147 -4.69 -2.47 -2.81
N VAL A 148 -4.02 -2.38 -1.67
CA VAL A 148 -3.64 -1.10 -1.05
C VAL A 148 -2.19 -1.16 -0.59
N GLY A 149 -1.33 -0.41 -1.23
CA GLY A 149 0.10 -0.41 -0.90
C GLY A 149 0.91 0.37 -1.91
N ALA A 150 2.22 0.43 -1.74
CA ALA A 150 3.11 0.96 -2.75
C ALA A 150 3.18 0.00 -3.94
N THR A 151 3.11 0.51 -5.17
CA THR A 151 3.45 -0.28 -6.37
C THR A 151 4.94 -0.58 -6.33
N LEU A 152 5.32 -1.79 -5.93
CA LEU A 152 6.65 -2.09 -5.38
C LEU A 152 7.80 -1.74 -6.32
N TYR A 153 7.78 -2.26 -7.56
CA TYR A 153 8.84 -1.95 -8.52
C TYR A 153 8.96 -0.44 -8.77
N LYS A 154 7.81 0.21 -9.00
CA LYS A 154 7.78 1.65 -9.25
C LYS A 154 8.30 2.45 -8.04
N ALA A 155 7.94 2.08 -6.83
CA ALA A 155 8.39 2.75 -5.62
C ALA A 155 9.91 2.65 -5.44
N GLY A 156 10.49 1.48 -5.71
CA GLY A 156 11.94 1.32 -5.70
C GLY A 156 12.64 2.15 -6.77
N ASN A 157 12.10 2.13 -7.99
CA ASN A 157 12.64 2.92 -9.10
C ASN A 157 12.51 4.44 -8.85
N ASP A 158 11.36 4.89 -8.35
CA ASP A 158 11.15 6.31 -7.98
C ASP A 158 12.14 6.75 -6.88
N LEU A 159 12.41 5.89 -5.88
CA LEU A 159 13.41 6.19 -4.84
C LEU A 159 14.81 6.38 -5.44
N ALA A 160 15.22 5.50 -6.36
CA ALA A 160 16.51 5.63 -7.05
C ALA A 160 16.58 6.94 -7.85
N LEU A 161 15.58 7.23 -8.68
CA LEU A 161 15.56 8.42 -9.53
C LEU A 161 15.53 9.73 -8.73
N GLU A 162 14.76 9.77 -7.63
CA GLU A 162 14.76 10.93 -6.73
C GLU A 162 16.10 11.11 -6.02
N ALA A 163 16.73 10.00 -5.57
CA ALA A 163 18.05 10.04 -4.95
C ALA A 163 19.13 10.55 -5.92
N LEU A 164 19.11 10.13 -7.18
CA LEU A 164 19.99 10.65 -8.22
C LEU A 164 19.91 12.16 -8.36
N THR A 165 18.66 12.67 -8.36
CA THR A 165 18.40 14.10 -8.54
C THR A 165 18.81 14.92 -7.30
N ARG A 166 18.48 14.43 -6.09
CA ARG A 166 18.69 15.15 -4.84
C ARG A 166 20.11 14.99 -4.30
N GLY A 167 20.71 13.81 -4.50
CA GLY A 167 22.05 13.47 -4.03
C GLY A 167 23.17 13.85 -5.00
N GLU A 168 22.82 14.48 -6.16
CA GLU A 168 23.78 14.81 -7.21
C GLU A 168 24.65 13.62 -7.64
N LEU A 169 24.07 12.39 -7.57
CA LEU A 169 24.76 11.16 -7.97
C LEU A 169 24.91 11.12 -9.49
N ALA A 170 26.08 10.67 -9.96
CA ALA A 170 26.46 10.72 -11.37
C ALA A 170 26.83 9.34 -11.94
N GLU A 171 26.87 9.23 -13.26
CA GLU A 171 27.36 8.04 -13.97
C GLU A 171 28.79 7.66 -13.47
N GLY A 172 28.95 6.39 -13.10
CA GLY A 172 30.19 5.82 -12.55
C GLY A 172 30.29 5.90 -11.03
N ASP A 173 29.38 6.59 -10.34
CA ASP A 173 29.33 6.54 -8.87
C ASP A 173 28.89 5.15 -8.40
N GLN A 174 29.44 4.71 -7.26
CA GLN A 174 29.12 3.43 -6.67
C GLN A 174 28.02 3.56 -5.63
N ALA A 175 26.99 2.71 -5.74
CA ALA A 175 25.86 2.64 -4.83
C ALA A 175 25.70 1.23 -4.23
N PHE A 176 25.52 1.15 -2.91
CA PHE A 176 25.19 -0.06 -2.21
C PHE A 176 23.67 -0.22 -2.10
N VAL A 177 23.13 -1.37 -2.52
CA VAL A 177 21.72 -1.71 -2.34
C VAL A 177 21.60 -2.92 -1.43
N TRP A 178 20.95 -2.74 -0.28
CA TRP A 178 20.72 -3.79 0.69
C TRP A 178 19.22 -4.13 0.72
N GLY A 179 18.87 -5.31 0.20
CA GLY A 179 17.47 -5.63 -0.05
C GLY A 179 17.17 -7.11 -0.11
N LEU A 180 16.00 -7.47 -0.64
CA LEU A 180 15.40 -8.81 -0.60
C LEU A 180 14.96 -9.28 -2.00
N VAL A 181 15.84 -9.19 -3.01
CA VAL A 181 15.50 -9.57 -4.41
C VAL A 181 14.92 -10.99 -4.50
N SER A 182 15.44 -11.91 -3.69
CA SER A 182 15.00 -13.32 -3.72
C SER A 182 13.58 -13.54 -3.17
N GLN A 183 13.01 -12.57 -2.44
CA GLN A 183 11.71 -12.71 -1.80
C GLN A 183 10.57 -12.52 -2.82
N PRO A 184 9.65 -13.49 -2.98
CA PRO A 184 8.55 -13.39 -3.94
C PRO A 184 7.74 -12.10 -3.77
N GLY A 185 7.41 -11.43 -4.88
CA GLY A 185 6.67 -10.17 -4.89
C GLY A 185 7.45 -9.01 -4.27
N ARG A 186 7.84 -9.15 -3.01
CA ARG A 186 8.55 -8.15 -2.21
C ARG A 186 9.87 -7.70 -2.84
N GLY A 187 10.61 -8.61 -3.45
CA GLY A 187 11.88 -8.33 -4.13
C GLY A 187 11.77 -7.37 -5.32
N GLN A 188 10.59 -7.16 -5.88
CA GLN A 188 10.38 -6.20 -6.96
C GLN A 188 10.77 -4.77 -6.55
N ARG A 189 10.62 -4.41 -5.27
CA ARG A 189 11.02 -3.10 -4.75
C ARG A 189 12.53 -2.92 -4.81
N THR A 190 13.29 -3.91 -4.36
CA THR A 190 14.75 -3.93 -4.46
C THR A 190 15.21 -3.92 -5.92
N GLN A 191 14.55 -4.71 -6.78
CA GLN A 191 14.85 -4.73 -8.21
C GLN A 191 14.62 -3.36 -8.85
N GLY A 192 13.53 -2.66 -8.49
CA GLY A 192 13.27 -1.31 -8.96
C GLY A 192 14.35 -0.30 -8.57
N ILE A 193 14.92 -0.42 -7.35
CA ILE A 193 16.07 0.41 -6.93
C ILE A 193 17.28 0.11 -7.81
N ILE A 194 17.64 -1.17 -7.96
CA ILE A 194 18.80 -1.61 -8.75
C ILE A 194 18.67 -1.10 -10.18
N ASP A 195 17.57 -1.40 -10.86
CA ASP A 195 17.36 -1.02 -12.25
C ASP A 195 17.42 0.51 -12.44
N GLY A 196 16.80 1.28 -11.51
CA GLY A 196 16.84 2.74 -11.58
C GLY A 196 18.25 3.33 -11.46
N LEU A 197 19.11 2.74 -10.64
CA LEU A 197 20.51 3.12 -10.49
C LEU A 197 21.35 2.69 -11.69
N GLU A 198 21.26 1.43 -12.11
CA GLU A 198 22.03 0.88 -13.24
C GLU A 198 21.64 1.54 -14.58
N ASP A 199 20.36 1.77 -14.83
CA ASP A 199 19.88 2.49 -16.02
C ASP A 199 20.37 3.94 -16.06
N SER A 200 20.72 4.49 -14.90
CA SER A 200 21.32 5.83 -14.77
C SER A 200 22.86 5.81 -14.78
N GLY A 201 23.46 4.65 -14.96
CA GLY A 201 24.90 4.47 -15.13
C GLY A 201 25.71 4.34 -13.83
N LEU A 202 25.06 4.12 -12.68
CA LEU A 202 25.77 3.84 -11.42
C LEU A 202 26.28 2.40 -11.37
N GLU A 203 27.36 2.20 -10.61
CA GLU A 203 27.86 0.88 -10.28
C GLU A 203 27.16 0.35 -9.02
N VAL A 204 26.26 -0.64 -9.18
CA VAL A 204 25.49 -1.18 -8.06
C VAL A 204 26.22 -2.34 -7.40
N VAL A 205 26.43 -2.24 -6.09
CA VAL A 205 26.85 -3.32 -5.20
C VAL A 205 25.65 -3.81 -4.42
N TYR A 206 25.10 -4.95 -4.83
CA TYR A 206 23.93 -5.54 -4.18
C TYR A 206 24.32 -6.56 -3.11
N LEU A 207 23.57 -6.56 -2.00
CA LEU A 207 23.64 -7.60 -0.97
C LEU A 207 22.22 -7.98 -0.54
N GLU A 208 21.96 -9.30 -0.50
CA GLU A 208 20.73 -9.84 0.09
C GLU A 208 20.76 -9.66 1.62
N ILE A 209 19.63 -9.24 2.21
CA ILE A 209 19.50 -9.17 3.67
C ILE A 209 19.33 -10.60 4.20
N ASP A 210 20.21 -11.00 5.12
CA ASP A 210 20.07 -12.29 5.80
C ASP A 210 18.96 -12.29 6.87
N ASP A 211 18.49 -13.48 7.25
CA ASP A 211 17.40 -13.66 8.20
C ASP A 211 17.67 -13.00 9.57
N ALA A 212 18.92 -13.00 10.03
CA ALA A 212 19.28 -12.41 11.31
C ALA A 212 19.15 -10.88 11.26
N THR A 213 19.68 -10.25 10.20
CA THR A 213 19.58 -8.82 9.96
C THR A 213 18.13 -8.41 9.67
N ASN A 214 17.36 -9.22 8.95
CA ASN A 214 15.95 -8.95 8.67
C ASN A 214 15.10 -8.98 9.95
N SER A 215 15.45 -9.83 10.92
CA SER A 215 14.74 -9.93 12.21
C SER A 215 15.20 -8.89 13.23
N ASP A 216 16.48 -8.49 13.20
CA ASP A 216 17.09 -7.50 14.08
C ASP A 216 18.18 -6.75 13.31
N PRO A 217 17.93 -5.52 12.85
CA PRO A 217 18.88 -4.72 12.07
C PRO A 217 20.23 -4.52 12.76
N ALA A 218 20.30 -4.55 14.09
CA ALA A 218 21.55 -4.41 14.82
C ALA A 218 22.55 -5.53 14.51
N GLN A 219 22.06 -6.72 14.09
CA GLN A 219 22.91 -7.83 13.64
C GLN A 219 23.63 -7.50 12.33
N GLY A 220 23.09 -6.57 11.53
CA GLY A 220 23.69 -6.12 10.27
C GLY A 220 24.81 -5.11 10.38
N ILE A 221 25.13 -4.58 11.58
CA ILE A 221 26.18 -3.56 11.76
C ILE A 221 27.53 -3.99 11.23
N ALA A 222 27.94 -5.22 11.52
CA ALA A 222 29.23 -5.76 11.04
C ALA A 222 29.25 -5.92 9.52
N THR A 223 28.13 -6.32 8.93
CA THR A 223 27.96 -6.47 7.48
C THR A 223 28.08 -5.13 6.77
N PHE A 224 27.37 -4.10 7.26
CA PHE A 224 27.44 -2.75 6.70
C PHE A 224 28.85 -2.17 6.82
N THR A 225 29.49 -2.28 8.01
CA THR A 225 30.88 -1.83 8.23
C THR A 225 31.85 -2.52 7.28
N GLY A 226 31.69 -3.83 7.06
CA GLY A 226 32.50 -4.60 6.10
C GLY A 226 32.29 -4.13 4.66
N MET A 227 31.03 -3.84 4.28
CA MET A 227 30.66 -3.31 2.96
C MET A 227 31.34 -1.97 2.68
N VAL A 228 31.21 -1.00 3.60
CA VAL A 228 31.87 0.31 3.49
C VAL A 228 33.39 0.16 3.39
N SER A 229 34.00 -0.71 4.23
CA SER A 229 35.44 -0.94 4.20
C SER A 229 35.93 -1.57 2.91
N ALA A 230 35.14 -2.42 2.28
CA ALA A 230 35.48 -3.06 1.02
C ALA A 230 35.28 -2.14 -0.20
N ASN A 231 34.47 -1.11 -0.08
CA ASN A 231 34.09 -0.18 -1.15
C ASN A 231 34.35 1.28 -0.72
N PRO A 232 35.61 1.72 -0.68
CA PRO A 232 35.98 3.05 -0.15
C PRO A 232 35.49 4.22 -1.02
N ASP A 233 35.07 3.96 -2.26
CA ASP A 233 34.56 4.94 -3.19
C ASP A 233 33.01 5.01 -3.19
N LEU A 234 32.36 4.30 -2.26
CA LEU A 234 30.91 4.28 -2.12
C LEU A 234 30.34 5.68 -1.92
N LYS A 235 29.36 6.06 -2.73
CA LYS A 235 28.68 7.36 -2.69
C LYS A 235 27.30 7.32 -2.08
N ALA A 236 26.59 6.19 -2.23
CA ALA A 236 25.23 6.06 -1.75
C ALA A 236 24.94 4.66 -1.18
N ALA A 237 23.98 4.61 -0.25
CA ALA A 237 23.40 3.35 0.23
C ALA A 237 21.87 3.43 0.19
N PHE A 238 21.28 2.31 -0.27
CA PHE A 238 19.82 2.17 -0.39
C PHE A 238 19.34 1.01 0.46
N PHE A 239 18.39 1.29 1.35
CA PHE A 239 17.76 0.29 2.21
C PHE A 239 16.34 0.02 1.76
N ASP A 240 16.03 -1.23 1.47
CA ASP A 240 14.75 -1.56 0.87
C ASP A 240 13.58 -1.66 1.86
N HIS A 241 13.83 -1.55 3.17
CA HIS A 241 12.76 -1.53 4.16
C HIS A 241 13.08 -0.74 5.44
N GLY A 242 12.01 -0.45 6.20
CA GLY A 242 12.02 0.50 7.29
C GLY A 242 13.03 0.21 8.38
N ASP A 243 13.13 -1.03 8.84
CA ASP A 243 13.99 -1.35 9.99
C ASP A 243 15.47 -1.06 9.70
N LEU A 244 15.95 -1.28 8.44
CA LEU A 244 17.28 -0.86 8.04
C LEU A 244 17.39 0.66 7.93
N THR A 245 16.37 1.31 7.33
CA THR A 245 16.31 2.78 7.20
C THR A 245 16.38 3.45 8.57
N PHE A 246 15.65 2.92 9.57
CA PHE A 246 15.64 3.45 10.94
C PHE A 246 16.96 3.26 11.67
N THR A 247 17.78 2.30 11.22
CA THR A 247 19.08 1.98 11.79
C THR A 247 20.24 2.69 11.05
N ALA A 248 19.95 3.45 9.99
CA ALA A 248 20.92 4.09 9.11
C ALA A 248 22.03 4.83 9.84
N ARG A 249 21.69 5.62 10.87
CA ARG A 249 22.64 6.33 11.70
C ARG A 249 23.61 5.38 12.41
N SER A 250 23.10 4.34 13.06
CA SER A 250 23.94 3.37 13.79
C SER A 250 24.87 2.61 12.86
N PHE A 251 24.43 2.29 11.64
CA PHE A 251 25.27 1.65 10.63
C PHE A 251 26.44 2.55 10.22
N GLN A 252 26.17 3.82 9.94
CA GLN A 252 27.18 4.77 9.49
C GLN A 252 28.17 5.12 10.62
N GLU A 253 27.69 5.41 11.84
CA GLU A 253 28.54 5.67 13.00
C GLU A 253 29.48 4.49 13.31
N ALA A 254 28.99 3.25 13.21
CA ALA A 254 29.80 2.04 13.41
C ALA A 254 30.85 1.84 12.30
N ALA A 255 30.55 2.28 11.08
CA ALA A 255 31.50 2.28 9.95
C ALA A 255 32.49 3.44 10.00
N GLY A 256 32.38 4.36 11.00
CA GLY A 256 33.23 5.53 11.15
C GLY A 256 32.87 6.69 10.22
N LEU A 257 31.66 6.67 9.64
CA LEU A 257 31.12 7.73 8.81
C LEU A 257 30.39 8.77 9.68
N GLY A 258 30.55 10.04 9.31
CA GLY A 258 29.81 11.16 9.86
C GLY A 258 28.54 11.48 9.05
N PRO A 259 27.78 12.51 9.49
CA PRO A 259 26.69 13.05 8.69
C PRO A 259 27.17 13.48 7.31
N ASP A 260 26.36 13.28 6.30
CA ASP A 260 26.60 13.65 4.90
C ASP A 260 27.85 13.02 4.24
N ASP A 261 28.51 12.03 4.89
CA ASP A 261 29.63 11.28 4.28
C ASP A 261 29.17 10.29 3.20
N LEU A 262 27.90 9.84 3.30
CA LEU A 262 27.27 8.90 2.38
C LEU A 262 25.83 9.34 2.15
N TYR A 263 25.39 9.42 0.88
CA TYR A 263 23.97 9.63 0.59
C TYR A 263 23.16 8.38 0.94
N VAL A 264 22.19 8.49 1.82
CA VAL A 264 21.40 7.34 2.27
C VAL A 264 19.93 7.53 1.95
N ALA A 265 19.37 6.55 1.27
CA ALA A 265 17.95 6.51 0.92
C ALA A 265 17.30 5.20 1.37
N GLY A 266 16.01 5.25 1.73
CA GLY A 266 15.32 4.06 2.19
C GLY A 266 13.80 4.18 2.17
N PHE A 267 13.18 3.26 2.85
CA PHE A 267 11.72 3.15 2.94
C PHE A 267 11.25 3.40 4.36
N ASP A 268 10.01 3.86 4.46
CA ASP A 268 9.20 4.02 5.67
C ASP A 268 9.59 5.19 6.57
N LEU A 269 8.61 5.61 7.34
CA LEU A 269 8.74 6.67 8.33
C LEU A 269 8.67 6.10 9.74
N SER A 270 9.53 6.64 10.60
CA SER A 270 9.55 6.35 12.04
C SER A 270 10.30 7.44 12.78
N ALA A 271 10.31 7.37 14.10
CA ALA A 271 11.17 8.26 14.91
C ALA A 271 12.66 8.14 14.51
N GLY A 272 13.13 6.93 14.15
CA GLY A 272 14.50 6.72 13.66
C GLY A 272 14.77 7.39 12.32
N ALA A 273 13.81 7.33 11.38
CA ALA A 273 13.93 8.05 10.10
C ALA A 273 13.93 9.57 10.28
N ILE A 274 13.08 10.10 11.16
CA ILE A 274 13.05 11.53 11.52
C ILE A 274 14.41 11.97 12.12
N ASP A 275 14.93 11.18 13.09
CA ASP A 275 16.25 11.46 13.66
C ASP A 275 17.36 11.39 12.60
N GLY A 276 17.33 10.37 11.75
CA GLY A 276 18.28 10.21 10.65
C GLY A 276 18.31 11.41 9.73
N VAL A 277 17.15 11.90 9.28
CA VAL A 277 17.06 13.08 8.40
C VAL A 277 17.54 14.34 9.12
N LYS A 278 17.11 14.57 10.36
CA LYS A 278 17.50 15.77 11.14
C LYS A 278 18.98 15.80 11.48
N SER A 279 19.63 14.65 11.59
CA SER A 279 21.05 14.52 11.92
C SER A 279 21.96 14.31 10.72
N GLY A 280 21.44 14.24 9.48
CA GLY A 280 22.21 14.09 8.25
C GLY A 280 22.73 12.65 8.00
N TYR A 281 22.11 11.64 8.60
CA TYR A 281 22.43 10.22 8.38
C TYR A 281 21.40 9.52 7.48
N LEU A 282 20.35 10.21 7.08
CA LEU A 282 19.36 9.77 6.11
C LEU A 282 18.96 10.98 5.26
N ASP A 283 19.10 10.87 3.95
CA ASP A 283 18.80 11.97 3.04
C ASP A 283 17.40 11.90 2.48
N LEU A 284 16.90 10.67 2.23
CA LEU A 284 15.64 10.44 1.58
C LEU A 284 14.96 9.19 2.10
N ALA A 285 13.69 9.28 2.44
CA ALA A 285 12.86 8.10 2.67
C ALA A 285 11.55 8.18 1.90
N ILE A 286 11.14 7.05 1.30
CA ILE A 286 9.82 6.96 0.69
C ILE A 286 8.78 6.68 1.77
N ASP A 287 7.71 7.47 1.77
CA ASP A 287 6.57 7.28 2.64
C ASP A 287 5.54 6.38 1.97
N GLN A 288 5.39 5.17 2.47
CA GLN A 288 4.39 4.22 1.99
C GLN A 288 2.98 4.52 2.51
N GLN A 289 2.80 5.53 3.35
CA GLN A 289 1.52 5.94 3.92
C GLN A 289 0.77 4.75 4.56
N GLN A 290 1.42 4.07 5.48
CA GLN A 290 0.97 2.80 6.09
C GLN A 290 -0.43 2.93 6.72
N TRP A 291 -0.75 4.09 7.28
CA TRP A 291 -2.07 4.35 7.84
C TRP A 291 -3.18 4.22 6.78
N LEU A 292 -2.92 4.73 5.56
CA LEU A 292 -3.86 4.57 4.45
C LEU A 292 -3.98 3.10 4.02
N GLN A 293 -2.93 2.29 4.12
CA GLN A 293 -3.04 0.86 3.81
C GLN A 293 -4.07 0.19 4.70
N GLY A 294 -4.07 0.50 6.00
CA GLY A 294 -5.08 -0.02 6.93
C GLY A 294 -6.47 0.54 6.68
N PHE A 295 -6.59 1.85 6.51
CA PHE A 295 -7.87 2.54 6.34
C PHE A 295 -8.58 2.13 5.04
N GLU A 296 -7.88 2.19 3.92
CA GLU A 296 -8.44 1.89 2.60
C GLU A 296 -8.73 0.39 2.41
N ALA A 297 -8.02 -0.50 3.09
CA ALA A 297 -8.31 -1.93 3.03
C ALA A 297 -9.69 -2.24 3.64
N ILE A 298 -9.99 -1.68 4.80
CA ILE A 298 -11.33 -1.77 5.40
C ILE A 298 -12.39 -1.14 4.49
N ALA A 299 -12.12 0.07 3.97
CA ALA A 299 -13.03 0.77 3.07
C ALA A 299 -13.36 -0.05 1.82
N GLN A 300 -12.35 -0.66 1.17
CA GLN A 300 -12.56 -1.51 -0.01
C GLN A 300 -13.42 -2.74 0.29
N ILE A 301 -13.14 -3.45 1.39
CA ILE A 301 -13.95 -4.60 1.79
C ILE A 301 -15.40 -4.18 1.98
N CYS A 302 -15.65 -3.11 2.73
CA CYS A 302 -16.99 -2.60 2.98
C CYS A 302 -17.73 -2.23 1.68
N LEU A 303 -17.05 -1.53 0.76
CA LEU A 303 -17.62 -1.12 -0.52
C LEU A 303 -17.90 -2.32 -1.42
N SER A 304 -16.98 -3.29 -1.48
CA SER A 304 -17.15 -4.48 -2.31
C SER A 304 -18.23 -5.39 -1.75
N HIS A 305 -18.23 -5.65 -0.45
CA HIS A 305 -19.22 -6.52 0.20
C HIS A 305 -20.64 -5.95 0.09
N ASN A 306 -20.84 -4.68 0.46
CA ASN A 306 -22.18 -4.09 0.57
C ASN A 306 -22.75 -3.60 -0.76
N TYR A 307 -21.90 -3.20 -1.71
CA TYR A 307 -22.33 -2.56 -2.95
C TYR A 307 -21.84 -3.25 -4.23
N GLY A 308 -21.05 -4.32 -4.12
CA GLY A 308 -20.53 -5.08 -5.27
C GLY A 308 -19.52 -4.30 -6.11
N PHE A 309 -18.78 -3.37 -5.51
CA PHE A 309 -17.70 -2.70 -6.23
C PHE A 309 -16.56 -3.66 -6.53
N SER A 310 -15.95 -3.49 -7.70
CA SER A 310 -14.71 -4.18 -8.04
C SER A 310 -13.56 -3.73 -7.16
N GLY A 311 -12.61 -4.61 -6.90
CA GLY A 311 -11.39 -4.28 -6.19
C GLY A 311 -10.55 -3.24 -6.94
N LEU A 312 -10.03 -2.27 -6.21
CA LEU A 312 -9.18 -1.21 -6.74
C LEU A 312 -7.71 -1.50 -6.43
N HIS A 313 -6.84 -0.97 -7.28
CA HIS A 313 -5.41 -0.88 -6.98
C HIS A 313 -5.10 0.53 -6.49
N ILE A 314 -4.89 0.70 -5.18
CA ILE A 314 -4.62 1.99 -4.54
C ILE A 314 -3.13 2.06 -4.22
N ASN A 315 -2.41 2.88 -5.01
CA ASN A 315 -0.99 3.13 -4.75
C ASN A 315 -0.82 4.16 -3.63
N THR A 316 -0.25 3.74 -2.50
CA THR A 316 0.05 4.61 -1.35
C THR A 316 1.51 5.06 -1.31
N GLY A 317 2.38 4.52 -2.16
CA GLY A 317 3.79 4.88 -2.22
C GLY A 317 4.05 6.03 -3.17
N GLY A 318 4.11 7.26 -2.68
CA GLY A 318 4.34 8.43 -3.55
C GLY A 318 4.80 9.69 -2.82
N GLY A 319 4.92 9.63 -1.49
CA GLY A 319 5.50 10.69 -0.67
C GLY A 319 6.98 10.45 -0.41
N PHE A 320 7.72 11.53 -0.21
CA PHE A 320 9.12 11.47 0.20
C PHE A 320 9.33 12.31 1.45
N LEU A 321 10.13 11.79 2.38
CA LEU A 321 10.66 12.49 3.52
C LEU A 321 12.10 12.91 3.23
N ASP A 322 12.41 14.18 3.45
CA ASP A 322 13.77 14.72 3.41
C ASP A 322 13.90 15.93 4.38
N ALA A 323 15.04 16.59 4.38
CA ALA A 323 15.30 17.75 5.22
C ALA A 323 14.35 18.93 4.99
N SER A 324 13.69 19.01 3.81
CA SER A 324 12.80 20.13 3.48
C SER A 324 11.43 20.03 4.14
N ASN A 325 10.98 18.81 4.52
CA ASN A 325 9.63 18.57 5.03
C ASN A 325 9.59 17.79 6.37
N VAL A 326 10.72 17.34 6.89
CA VAL A 326 10.79 16.54 8.12
C VAL A 326 10.11 17.24 9.31
N GLY A 327 10.21 18.56 9.41
CA GLY A 327 9.59 19.35 10.48
C GLY A 327 8.05 19.33 10.44
N ASP A 328 7.45 19.20 9.26
CA ASP A 328 5.99 19.15 9.09
C ASP A 328 5.44 17.75 9.39
N ILE A 329 6.27 16.72 9.22
CA ILE A 329 5.85 15.30 9.30
C ILE A 329 6.11 14.73 10.70
N GLU A 330 7.09 15.22 11.45
CA GLU A 330 7.53 14.69 12.75
C GLU A 330 6.37 14.44 13.72
N ALA A 331 5.50 15.43 13.94
CA ALA A 331 4.36 15.29 14.86
C ALA A 331 3.34 14.21 14.39
N LEU A 332 3.23 13.96 13.08
CA LEU A 332 2.37 12.93 12.52
C LEU A 332 2.98 11.53 12.69
N VAL A 333 4.30 11.42 12.61
CA VAL A 333 5.03 10.18 12.92
C VAL A 333 4.93 9.85 14.41
N GLU A 334 5.11 10.84 15.31
CA GLU A 334 4.91 10.67 16.74
C GLU A 334 3.48 10.23 17.10
N ALA A 335 2.50 10.74 16.37
CA ALA A 335 1.08 10.35 16.51
C ALA A 335 0.74 9.00 15.84
N GLN A 336 1.69 8.34 15.19
CA GLN A 336 1.51 7.09 14.44
C GLN A 336 0.41 7.17 13.36
N ILE A 337 0.36 8.32 12.67
CA ILE A 337 -0.51 8.57 11.50
C ILE A 337 0.31 8.53 10.21
N ARG A 338 1.63 8.71 10.33
CA ARG A 338 2.55 8.61 9.20
C ARG A 338 3.69 7.69 9.54
#